data_e8f90047335fa1830aa98f85c9391449
#
_entry.id   e8f90047335fa1830aa98f85c9391449
#
_cell.length_a   1.000
_cell.length_b   1.000
_cell.length_c   1.000
_cell.angle_alpha   90.00
_cell.angle_beta   90.00
_cell.angle_gamma   90.00
#
_symmetry.space_group_name_H-M   'P 1'
#
loop_
_entity.id
_entity.type
_entity.pdbx_description
1 polymer ?
#
loop_
_entity_poly.entity_id
_entity_poly.type
_entity_poly.pdbx_seq_one_letter_code
_entity_poly.pdbx_strand_id
1 'polypeptide(L)'
;AASLNKLGVSYNISYAIAIALRYIPDVQEDYTKIKHAQAARGIEMSAKAKLKDRILNISAIIFPLVFSSMERIDVVSNAMELRGFGKHKKRTWYTGKQLTKADYAVIIFTTILSIAAMVITYYDGNRFYNPFILP
;
A
#
# COMPACT_ATOMS: atom_id res chain seq x y z
N ALA A 1 9.20 -6.95 2.87
CA ALA A 1 10.52 -6.57 2.31
C ALA A 1 11.37 -7.80 1.96
N ALA A 2 11.58 -8.76 2.90
CA ALA A 2 12.39 -9.97 2.64
C ALA A 2 11.87 -10.79 1.44
N SER A 3 10.57 -10.94 1.30
CA SER A 3 9.93 -11.68 0.20
C SER A 3 10.12 -11.00 -1.15
N LEU A 4 10.01 -9.67 -1.20
CA LEU A 4 10.25 -8.88 -2.41
C LEU A 4 11.71 -8.98 -2.87
N ASN A 5 12.64 -8.97 -1.93
CA ASN A 5 14.06 -9.14 -2.26
C ASN A 5 14.37 -10.54 -2.80
N LYS A 6 13.69 -11.59 -2.31
CA LYS A 6 13.79 -12.96 -2.88
C LYS A 6 13.24 -13.07 -4.30
N LEU A 7 12.29 -12.21 -4.68
CA LEU A 7 11.74 -12.11 -6.05
C LEU A 7 12.63 -11.30 -7.00
N GLY A 8 13.85 -10.91 -6.57
CA GLY A 8 14.79 -10.16 -7.40
C GLY A 8 14.66 -8.63 -7.32
N VAL A 9 13.76 -8.11 -6.49
CA VAL A 9 13.64 -6.66 -6.28
C VAL A 9 14.84 -6.15 -5.47
N SER A 10 15.40 -5.01 -5.87
CA SER A 10 16.53 -4.39 -5.16
C SER A 10 16.22 -4.19 -3.67
N TYR A 11 17.22 -4.40 -2.82
CA TYR A 11 17.11 -4.20 -1.38
C TYR A 11 16.56 -2.81 -1.02
N ASN A 12 17.04 -1.76 -1.69
CA ASN A 12 16.62 -0.38 -1.42
C ASN A 12 15.12 -0.17 -1.68
N ILE A 13 14.60 -0.73 -2.79
CA ILE A 13 13.18 -0.64 -3.16
C ILE A 13 12.33 -1.46 -2.17
N SER A 14 12.74 -2.69 -1.86
CA SER A 14 12.03 -3.54 -0.90
C SER A 14 11.94 -2.90 0.48
N TYR A 15 12.99 -2.19 0.89
CA TYR A 15 13.03 -1.47 2.15
C TYR A 15 12.19 -0.20 2.12
N ALA A 16 12.25 0.56 1.02
CA ALA A 16 11.42 1.75 0.83
C ALA A 16 9.92 1.41 0.89
N ILE A 17 9.49 0.32 0.25
CA ILE A 17 8.11 -0.16 0.33
C ILE A 17 7.74 -0.53 1.77
N ALA A 18 8.63 -1.21 2.50
CA ALA A 18 8.37 -1.58 3.89
C ALA A 18 8.22 -0.36 4.81
N ILE A 19 9.03 0.68 4.60
CA ILE A 19 8.89 1.96 5.29
C ILE A 19 7.58 2.64 4.92
N ALA A 20 7.27 2.75 3.63
CA ALA A 20 6.04 3.36 3.15
C ALA A 20 4.80 2.71 3.80
N LEU A 21 4.72 1.37 3.79
CA LEU A 21 3.61 0.64 4.42
C LEU A 21 3.52 0.89 5.94
N ARG A 22 4.66 1.09 6.60
CA ARG A 22 4.68 1.39 8.04
C ARG A 22 4.13 2.78 8.34
N TYR A 23 4.40 3.77 7.46
CA TYR A 23 4.01 5.16 7.69
C TYR A 23 2.58 5.49 7.21
N ILE A 24 1.92 4.60 6.47
CA ILE A 24 0.52 4.81 6.04
C ILE A 24 -0.40 5.15 7.22
N PRO A 25 -0.41 4.38 8.36
CA PRO A 25 -1.26 4.72 9.49
C PRO A 25 -0.93 6.09 10.12
N ASP A 26 0.35 6.44 10.21
CA ASP A 26 0.78 7.72 10.75
C ASP A 26 0.28 8.90 9.89
N VAL A 27 0.39 8.78 8.56
CA VAL A 27 -0.12 9.78 7.61
C VAL A 27 -1.65 9.90 7.69
N GLN A 28 -2.37 8.79 7.90
CA GLN A 28 -3.82 8.81 8.10
C GLN A 28 -4.20 9.55 9.38
N GLU A 29 -3.44 9.37 10.45
CA GLU A 29 -3.65 10.09 11.71
C GLU A 29 -3.38 11.59 11.54
N ASP A 30 -2.28 11.96 10.90
CA ASP A 30 -1.94 13.35 10.59
C ASP A 30 -3.02 14.01 9.71
N TYR A 31 -3.48 13.33 8.68
CA TYR A 31 -4.60 13.78 7.84
C TYR A 31 -5.86 14.06 8.66
N THR A 32 -6.20 13.17 9.59
CA THR A 32 -7.38 13.32 10.44
C THR A 32 -7.25 14.51 11.39
N LYS A 33 -6.08 14.70 12.00
CA LYS A 33 -5.78 15.86 12.86
C LYS A 33 -5.89 17.18 12.09
N ILE A 34 -5.27 17.25 10.92
CA ILE A 34 -5.30 18.44 10.05
C ILE A 34 -6.73 18.73 9.61
N LYS A 35 -7.48 17.72 9.21
CA LYS A 35 -8.88 17.85 8.81
C LYS A 35 -9.72 18.44 9.93
N HIS A 36 -9.59 17.96 11.17
CA HIS A 36 -10.31 18.50 12.31
C HIS A 36 -9.88 19.94 12.63
N ALA A 37 -8.59 20.25 12.55
CA ALA A 37 -8.08 21.59 12.74
C ALA A 37 -8.64 22.58 11.68
N GLN A 38 -8.75 22.17 10.42
CA GLN A 38 -9.31 22.98 9.36
C GLN A 38 -10.83 23.14 9.48
N ALA A 39 -11.54 22.10 9.91
CA ALA A 39 -12.97 22.18 10.22
C ALA A 39 -13.24 23.19 11.35
N ALA A 40 -12.41 23.22 12.39
CA ALA A 40 -12.50 24.21 13.47
C ALA A 40 -12.25 25.65 12.98
N ARG A 41 -11.52 25.83 11.88
CA ARG A 41 -11.33 27.15 11.21
C ARG A 41 -12.47 27.51 10.25
N GLY A 42 -13.54 26.71 10.18
CA GLY A 42 -14.70 26.97 9.34
C GLY A 42 -14.54 26.52 7.90
N ILE A 43 -13.51 25.72 7.57
CA ILE A 43 -13.35 25.14 6.23
C ILE A 43 -14.25 23.93 6.12
N GLU A 44 -15.39 24.11 5.46
CA GLU A 44 -16.32 23.00 5.20
C GLU A 44 -15.84 22.14 4.04
N MET A 45 -15.68 20.82 4.30
CA MET A 45 -15.36 19.82 3.28
C MET A 45 -16.62 19.19 2.68
N SER A 46 -17.74 19.95 2.60
CA SER A 46 -18.99 19.44 2.08
C SER A 46 -18.87 19.10 0.59
N ALA A 47 -19.44 17.96 0.19
CA ALA A 47 -19.53 17.57 -1.23
C ALA A 47 -20.38 18.53 -2.10
N LYS A 48 -21.12 19.46 -1.46
CA LYS A 48 -21.98 20.45 -2.13
C LYS A 48 -21.25 21.75 -2.52
N ALA A 49 -19.98 21.94 -2.12
CA ALA A 49 -19.20 23.12 -2.47
C ALA A 49 -18.87 23.15 -3.97
N LYS A 50 -18.78 24.37 -4.55
CA LYS A 50 -18.33 24.57 -5.93
C LYS A 50 -16.94 23.97 -6.14
N LEU A 51 -16.65 23.46 -7.33
CA LEU A 51 -15.37 22.81 -7.65
C LEU A 51 -14.15 23.66 -7.24
N LYS A 52 -14.23 24.97 -7.43
CA LYS A 52 -13.16 25.90 -7.07
C LYS A 52 -12.90 25.94 -5.56
N ASP A 53 -13.95 26.02 -4.75
CA ASP A 53 -13.87 26.03 -3.28
C ASP A 53 -13.39 24.68 -2.77
N ARG A 54 -13.78 23.59 -3.43
CA ARG A 54 -13.32 22.24 -3.11
C ARG A 54 -11.82 22.06 -3.31
N ILE A 55 -11.27 22.59 -4.40
CA ILE A 55 -9.82 22.56 -4.67
C ILE A 55 -9.06 23.37 -3.62
N LEU A 56 -9.54 24.55 -3.27
CA LEU A 56 -8.94 25.37 -2.22
C LEU A 56 -8.99 24.68 -0.84
N ASN A 57 -10.11 24.05 -0.50
CA ASN A 57 -10.26 23.32 0.76
C ASN A 57 -9.38 22.09 0.82
N ILE A 58 -9.18 21.37 -0.28
CA ILE A 58 -8.24 20.25 -0.38
C ILE A 58 -6.79 20.75 -0.21
N SER A 59 -6.43 21.86 -0.83
CA SER A 59 -5.08 22.42 -0.69
C SER A 59 -4.76 22.82 0.74
N ALA A 60 -5.74 23.32 1.49
CA ALA A 60 -5.60 23.67 2.90
C ALA A 60 -5.26 22.46 3.81
N ILE A 61 -5.52 21.24 3.35
CA ILE A 61 -5.14 20.01 4.05
C ILE A 61 -3.82 19.47 3.51
N ILE A 62 -3.65 19.47 2.18
CA ILE A 62 -2.48 18.86 1.54
C ILE A 62 -1.20 19.60 1.94
N PHE A 63 -1.20 20.95 1.95
CA PHE A 63 0.02 21.70 2.29
C PHE A 63 0.56 21.37 3.69
N PRO A 64 -0.21 21.46 4.78
CA PRO A 64 0.29 21.08 6.11
C PRO A 64 0.71 19.61 6.18
N LEU A 65 -0.01 18.71 5.49
CA LEU A 65 0.32 17.29 5.46
C LEU A 65 1.67 17.02 4.77
N VAL A 66 1.94 17.71 3.67
CA VAL A 66 3.23 17.62 2.96
C VAL A 66 4.36 18.14 3.85
N PHE A 67 4.20 19.32 4.49
CA PHE A 67 5.23 19.86 5.36
C PHE A 67 5.54 18.95 6.55
N SER A 68 4.50 18.43 7.24
CA SER A 68 4.68 17.45 8.32
C SER A 68 5.40 16.18 7.83
N SER A 69 5.07 15.73 6.62
CA SER A 69 5.73 14.56 6.01
C SER A 69 7.20 14.83 5.67
N MET A 70 7.54 16.04 5.20
CA MET A 70 8.92 16.42 4.91
C MET A 70 9.80 16.44 6.17
N GLU A 71 9.32 17.03 7.27
CA GLU A 71 10.04 17.01 8.56
C GLU A 71 10.30 15.56 9.02
N ARG A 72 9.32 14.69 8.88
CA ARG A 72 9.45 13.28 9.22
C ARG A 72 10.46 12.56 8.32
N ILE A 73 10.48 12.85 7.01
CA ILE A 73 11.44 12.29 6.07
C ILE A 73 12.86 12.65 6.48
N ASP A 74 13.13 13.89 6.87
CA ASP A 74 14.45 14.35 7.29
C ASP A 74 14.92 13.61 8.55
N VAL A 75 14.06 13.46 9.55
CA VAL A 75 14.38 12.71 10.77
C VAL A 75 14.68 11.25 10.48
N VAL A 76 13.84 10.60 9.63
CA VAL A 76 14.02 9.19 9.26
C VAL A 76 15.28 9.01 8.42
N SER A 77 15.54 9.89 7.46
CA SER A 77 16.73 9.84 6.59
C SER A 77 18.01 9.94 7.41
N ASN A 78 18.09 10.92 8.31
CA ASN A 78 19.22 11.11 9.21
C ASN A 78 19.43 9.87 10.10
N ALA A 79 18.37 9.33 10.68
CA ALA A 79 18.45 8.12 11.49
C ALA A 79 18.91 6.90 10.69
N MET A 80 18.51 6.78 9.43
CA MET A 80 18.92 5.69 8.52
C MET A 80 20.40 5.83 8.14
N GLU A 81 20.85 7.06 7.83
CA GLU A 81 22.24 7.35 7.50
C GLU A 81 23.18 7.01 8.66
N LEU A 82 22.84 7.43 9.89
CA LEU A 82 23.58 7.10 11.09
C LEU A 82 23.66 5.59 11.36
N ARG A 83 22.65 4.82 10.95
CA ARG A 83 22.64 3.35 11.00
C ARG A 83 23.37 2.69 9.84
N GLY A 84 24.03 3.47 8.97
CA GLY A 84 24.80 2.97 7.82
C GLY A 84 23.90 2.34 6.74
N PHE A 85 22.70 2.87 6.52
CA PHE A 85 21.84 2.44 5.42
C PHE A 85 22.51 2.77 4.08
N GLY A 86 22.50 1.79 3.16
CA GLY A 86 23.14 1.96 1.84
C GLY A 86 24.63 1.64 1.80
N LYS A 87 25.33 1.50 2.93
CA LYS A 87 26.77 1.20 2.98
C LYS A 87 27.13 -0.18 2.43
N HIS A 88 26.22 -1.14 2.52
CA HIS A 88 26.43 -2.52 2.06
C HIS A 88 25.43 -2.92 1.00
N LYS A 89 25.91 -3.51 -0.11
CA LYS A 89 25.06 -3.98 -1.23
C LYS A 89 24.17 -5.17 -0.88
N LYS A 90 24.54 -5.96 0.13
CA LYS A 90 23.77 -7.12 0.60
C LYS A 90 23.60 -7.03 2.12
N ARG A 91 22.38 -7.27 2.59
CA ARG A 91 22.05 -7.35 4.02
C ARG A 91 21.31 -8.62 4.34
N THR A 92 21.51 -9.13 5.56
CA THR A 92 20.74 -10.25 6.10
C THR A 92 19.42 -9.74 6.71
N TRP A 93 18.37 -10.55 6.58
CA TRP A 93 17.07 -10.23 7.14
C TRP A 93 16.91 -10.93 8.49
N TYR A 94 16.68 -10.18 9.56
CA TYR A 94 16.47 -10.71 10.90
C TYR A 94 15.19 -11.58 10.99
N THR A 95 14.12 -11.18 10.31
CA THR A 95 12.81 -11.86 10.31
C THR A 95 12.51 -12.60 9.01
N GLY A 96 13.55 -13.00 8.27
CA GLY A 96 13.37 -13.72 7.01
C GLY A 96 12.82 -15.13 7.24
N LYS A 97 11.51 -15.35 7.10
CA LYS A 97 10.92 -16.70 7.06
C LYS A 97 11.25 -17.36 5.73
N GLN A 98 11.62 -18.63 5.79
CA GLN A 98 11.69 -19.48 4.61
C GLN A 98 10.33 -20.12 4.38
N LEU A 99 9.98 -20.33 3.11
CA LEU A 99 8.77 -21.06 2.74
C LEU A 99 8.86 -22.48 3.27
N THR A 100 7.83 -22.91 3.98
CA THR A 100 7.71 -24.28 4.48
C THR A 100 7.15 -25.22 3.41
N LYS A 101 7.30 -26.53 3.59
CA LYS A 101 6.69 -27.51 2.68
C LYS A 101 5.17 -27.34 2.57
N ALA A 102 4.52 -26.91 3.66
CA ALA A 102 3.09 -26.61 3.66
C ALA A 102 2.75 -25.42 2.75
N ASP A 103 3.58 -24.38 2.72
CA ASP A 103 3.35 -23.22 1.86
C ASP A 103 3.41 -23.62 0.37
N TYR A 104 4.37 -24.49 0.00
CA TYR A 104 4.45 -25.03 -1.36
C TYR A 104 3.23 -25.88 -1.70
N ALA A 105 2.75 -26.72 -0.79
CA ALA A 105 1.56 -27.53 -1.00
C ALA A 105 0.31 -26.67 -1.26
N VAL A 106 0.14 -25.60 -0.48
CA VAL A 106 -0.98 -24.66 -0.66
C VAL A 106 -0.89 -23.94 -1.99
N ILE A 107 0.29 -23.47 -2.39
CA ILE A 107 0.49 -22.78 -3.67
C ILE A 107 0.15 -23.72 -4.84
N ILE A 108 0.67 -24.96 -4.82
CA ILE A 108 0.42 -25.95 -5.86
C ILE A 108 -1.08 -26.29 -5.93
N PHE A 109 -1.71 -26.53 -4.77
CA PHE A 109 -3.14 -26.85 -4.70
C PHE A 109 -4.00 -25.72 -5.27
N THR A 110 -3.74 -24.47 -4.87
CA THR A 110 -4.46 -23.30 -5.36
C THR A 110 -4.27 -23.10 -6.87
N THR A 111 -3.07 -23.32 -7.37
CA THR A 111 -2.78 -23.20 -8.80
C THR A 111 -3.52 -24.27 -9.61
N ILE A 112 -3.52 -25.53 -9.15
CA ILE A 112 -4.26 -26.63 -9.80
C ILE A 112 -5.76 -26.34 -9.80
N LEU A 113 -6.30 -25.89 -8.65
CA LEU A 113 -7.73 -25.56 -8.54
C LEU A 113 -8.12 -24.42 -9.50
N SER A 114 -7.26 -23.42 -9.62
CA SER A 114 -7.48 -22.26 -10.51
C SER A 114 -7.49 -22.68 -11.99
N ILE A 115 -6.54 -23.55 -12.36
CA ILE A 115 -6.45 -24.08 -13.72
C ILE A 115 -7.67 -24.98 -14.03
N ALA A 116 -8.05 -25.84 -13.09
CA ALA A 116 -9.24 -26.70 -13.23
C ALA A 116 -10.52 -25.88 -13.42
N ALA A 117 -10.71 -24.85 -12.59
CA ALA A 117 -11.85 -23.94 -12.74
C ALA A 117 -11.87 -23.23 -14.10
N MET A 118 -10.70 -22.79 -14.57
CA MET A 118 -10.59 -22.14 -15.88
C MET A 118 -10.91 -23.10 -17.03
N VAL A 119 -10.46 -24.34 -16.95
CA VAL A 119 -10.73 -25.38 -17.95
C VAL A 119 -12.22 -25.74 -17.97
N ILE A 120 -12.84 -25.96 -16.82
CA ILE A 120 -14.27 -26.26 -16.70
C ILE A 120 -15.10 -25.12 -17.31
N THR A 121 -14.79 -23.87 -16.95
CA THR A 121 -15.48 -22.69 -17.49
C THR A 121 -15.33 -22.58 -19.02
N TYR A 122 -14.18 -22.99 -19.54
CA TYR A 122 -13.94 -22.99 -21.00
C TYR A 122 -14.76 -24.05 -21.71
N TYR A 123 -14.89 -25.28 -21.17
CA TYR A 123 -15.65 -26.36 -21.75
C TYR A 123 -17.17 -26.17 -21.62
N ASP A 124 -17.65 -25.61 -20.51
CA ASP A 124 -19.10 -25.39 -20.32
C ASP A 124 -19.65 -24.23 -21.17
N GLY A 125 -18.81 -23.49 -21.90
CA GLY A 125 -19.22 -22.45 -22.84
C GLY A 125 -20.01 -21.28 -22.24
N ASN A 126 -20.32 -21.34 -20.98
CA ASN A 126 -21.19 -20.39 -20.27
C ASN A 126 -20.32 -19.34 -19.56
N ARG A 127 -19.93 -18.32 -20.31
CA ARG A 127 -19.03 -17.26 -19.81
C ARG A 127 -19.61 -16.43 -18.68
N PHE A 128 -20.94 -16.38 -18.53
CA PHE A 128 -21.62 -15.69 -17.44
C PHE A 128 -22.93 -16.40 -17.14
N TYR A 129 -23.07 -16.92 -15.93
CA TYR A 129 -24.36 -17.31 -15.40
C TYR A 129 -25.18 -16.04 -15.18
N ASN A 130 -26.16 -15.81 -16.06
CA ASN A 130 -27.11 -14.71 -15.91
C ASN A 130 -28.42 -15.28 -15.38
N PRO A 131 -28.74 -15.16 -14.08
CA PRO A 131 -29.94 -15.75 -13.49
C PRO A 131 -31.25 -15.09 -13.96
N PHE A 132 -31.17 -14.01 -14.77
CA PHE A 132 -32.34 -13.27 -15.27
C PHE A 132 -32.70 -13.60 -16.72
N ILE A 133 -31.97 -14.50 -17.37
CA ILE A 133 -32.37 -15.03 -18.70
C ILE A 133 -32.99 -16.39 -18.46
N LEU A 134 -34.24 -16.41 -18.04
CA LEU A 134 -35.13 -17.56 -18.16
C LEU A 134 -35.84 -17.44 -19.52
N PRO A 135 -36.01 -18.55 -20.26
CA PRO A 135 -36.76 -18.58 -21.52
C PRO A 135 -38.22 -18.27 -21.33
#